data_5ac0a2ba7a80e2be5e0e13be1efbe134
#
_entry.id   5ac0a2ba7a80e2be5e0e13be1efbe134
#
_cell.length_a   1.000
_cell.length_b   1.000
_cell.length_c   1.000
_cell.angle_alpha   90.00
_cell.angle_beta   90.00
_cell.angle_gamma   90.00
#
_symmetry.space_group_name_H-M   'P 1'
#
loop_
_entity.id
_entity.type
_entity.pdbx_description
1 polymer ?
#
loop_
_entity_poly.entity_id
_entity_poly.type
_entity_poly.pdbx_seq_one_letter_code
_entity_poly.pdbx_strand_id
1 'polypeptide(L)'
;MLDPALRQDVTQAARSATLNSPVAADGQPARVAMSPVALPTGQPMTALQNSVQSLTSGYTGLTPGVFVLDIETGNYLDLNGSSLFASASMIKVPILIALLQDVDAGKIRLDESLTMKQVDVATGSGDMQYQEVGSRYSVLETATKMIAISDNTATNMLIARLGGIELLNQRFRQWGLTNTALQNILPDLTGTNTTTPKEMAELLARVSQGDLLSMQARDRLFAIMLQTETDTLLPTGIGEGATIAHKTGDIGSMVGDVGLIDTPQGKRYIMTTMVQRPRNDPRAQELIRQISKATYEFITKPQTQAIESETVQPASDSEAQSDRPAEPDATTR
;
A
#
# COMPACT_ATOMS: atom_id res chain seq x y z
N MET A 1 56.60 6.37 10.87
CA MET A 1 56.92 5.08 10.25
C MET A 1 56.22 4.03 11.08
N LEU A 2 55.14 3.45 10.59
CA LEU A 2 54.37 2.41 11.28
C LEU A 2 54.96 1.04 10.96
N ASP A 3 55.05 0.22 12.01
CA ASP A 3 55.68 -1.10 12.09
C ASP A 3 55.17 -2.05 10.99
N PRO A 4 56.06 -2.75 10.25
CA PRO A 4 55.71 -3.71 9.21
C PRO A 4 54.92 -4.93 9.70
N ALA A 5 54.95 -5.26 10.99
CA ALA A 5 54.23 -6.40 11.57
C ALA A 5 52.72 -6.24 11.56
N LEU A 6 52.19 -5.01 11.59
CA LEU A 6 50.76 -4.69 11.58
C LEU A 6 50.10 -4.80 10.19
N ARG A 7 50.87 -4.97 9.11
CA ARG A 7 50.35 -5.13 7.75
C ARG A 7 50.07 -6.57 7.37
N GLN A 8 50.54 -7.56 8.11
CA GLN A 8 50.30 -8.98 7.78
C GLN A 8 49.02 -9.52 8.37
N ASP A 9 48.53 -8.99 9.49
CA ASP A 9 47.29 -9.48 10.14
C ASP A 9 46.02 -9.06 9.45
N VAL A 10 46.03 -7.91 8.76
CA VAL A 10 44.82 -7.41 8.03
C VAL A 10 44.60 -8.17 6.71
N THR A 11 45.67 -8.76 6.14
CA THR A 11 45.56 -9.48 4.86
C THR A 11 45.16 -10.94 5.02
N GLN A 12 45.31 -11.51 6.22
CA GLN A 12 44.95 -12.91 6.49
C GLN A 12 43.49 -13.07 6.96
N ALA A 13 42.92 -12.03 7.60
CA ALA A 13 41.51 -11.99 7.98
C ALA A 13 40.53 -11.84 6.77
N ALA A 14 41.02 -11.28 5.67
CA ALA A 14 40.24 -11.07 4.45
C ALA A 14 40.14 -12.31 3.53
N ARG A 15 40.84 -13.38 3.81
CA ARG A 15 40.88 -14.59 2.97
C ARG A 15 40.04 -15.78 3.47
N SER A 16 39.37 -15.66 4.60
CA SER A 16 38.59 -16.77 5.19
C SER A 16 37.09 -16.59 5.16
N ALA A 17 36.57 -15.57 4.49
CA ALA A 17 35.14 -15.38 4.28
C ALA A 17 34.74 -15.68 2.83
N THR A 18 35.04 -16.88 2.34
CA THR A 18 34.31 -17.43 1.19
C THR A 18 32.95 -17.86 1.69
N LEU A 19 31.98 -16.97 1.56
CA LEU A 19 30.56 -17.29 1.65
C LEU A 19 30.24 -18.34 0.56
N ASN A 20 30.07 -19.60 0.97
CA ASN A 20 29.48 -20.64 0.13
C ASN A 20 28.01 -20.27 -0.09
N SER A 21 27.73 -19.44 -1.09
CA SER A 21 26.39 -19.31 -1.62
C SER A 21 26.08 -20.55 -2.46
N PRO A 22 24.95 -21.23 -2.25
CA PRO A 22 24.56 -22.34 -3.10
C PRO A 22 24.32 -21.83 -4.52
N VAL A 23 25.08 -22.33 -5.49
CA VAL A 23 24.89 -22.07 -6.91
C VAL A 23 23.95 -23.14 -7.44
N ALA A 24 22.87 -22.74 -8.10
CA ALA A 24 21.98 -23.66 -8.80
C ALA A 24 22.72 -24.30 -9.99
N ALA A 25 22.28 -25.51 -10.41
CA ALA A 25 22.94 -26.32 -11.43
C ALA A 25 23.07 -25.66 -12.82
N ASP A 26 22.43 -24.52 -13.03
CA ASP A 26 22.42 -23.71 -14.25
C ASP A 26 23.30 -22.45 -14.17
N GLY A 27 24.10 -22.28 -13.12
CA GLY A 27 25.03 -21.16 -12.98
C GLY A 27 24.40 -19.80 -12.67
N GLN A 28 23.08 -19.73 -12.44
CA GLN A 28 22.41 -18.51 -11.97
C GLN A 28 22.45 -18.45 -10.43
N PRO A 29 22.61 -17.25 -9.82
CA PRO A 29 22.48 -17.11 -8.38
C PRO A 29 21.10 -17.59 -7.96
N ALA A 30 21.05 -18.54 -7.02
CA ALA A 30 19.79 -19.06 -6.50
C ALA A 30 18.97 -17.87 -5.97
N ARG A 31 17.81 -17.60 -6.59
CA ARG A 31 16.83 -16.68 -6.01
C ARG A 31 16.40 -17.27 -4.68
N VAL A 32 16.79 -16.65 -3.59
CA VAL A 32 16.16 -16.90 -2.31
C VAL A 32 14.69 -16.55 -2.52
N ALA A 33 13.83 -17.55 -2.59
CA ALA A 33 12.39 -17.34 -2.58
C ALA A 33 12.07 -16.69 -1.24
N MET A 34 11.91 -15.36 -1.24
CA MET A 34 11.42 -14.66 -0.06
C MET A 34 10.02 -15.21 0.21
N SER A 35 9.81 -15.80 1.38
CA SER A 35 8.47 -16.15 1.82
C SER A 35 7.62 -14.88 1.81
N PRO A 36 6.36 -14.95 1.35
CA PRO A 36 5.48 -13.78 1.37
C PRO A 36 5.46 -13.18 2.77
N VAL A 37 5.72 -11.89 2.87
CA VAL A 37 5.59 -11.18 4.14
C VAL A 37 4.11 -11.15 4.48
N ALA A 38 3.72 -11.84 5.55
CA ALA A 38 2.34 -11.81 6.00
C ALA A 38 2.01 -10.39 6.51
N LEU A 39 0.93 -9.80 6.01
CA LEU A 39 0.42 -8.55 6.56
C LEU A 39 0.04 -8.76 8.02
N PRO A 40 0.32 -7.79 8.92
CA PRO A 40 -0.09 -7.90 10.30
C PRO A 40 -1.62 -8.02 10.38
N THR A 41 -2.09 -8.96 11.18
CA THR A 41 -3.51 -9.17 11.45
C THR A 41 -3.91 -8.32 12.66
N GLY A 42 -4.49 -7.15 12.39
CA GLY A 42 -5.00 -6.25 13.41
C GLY A 42 -6.50 -6.35 13.62
N GLN A 43 -7.03 -5.41 14.38
CA GLN A 43 -8.45 -5.33 14.73
C GLN A 43 -9.16 -4.27 13.86
N PRO A 44 -10.48 -4.41 13.65
CA PRO A 44 -11.27 -3.37 13.01
C PRO A 44 -11.19 -2.05 13.80
N MET A 45 -10.94 -0.94 13.12
CA MET A 45 -11.01 0.42 13.67
C MET A 45 -12.48 0.86 13.80
N THR A 46 -13.23 0.25 14.72
CA THR A 46 -14.69 0.38 14.83
C THR A 46 -15.15 1.84 14.95
N ALA A 47 -14.45 2.66 15.73
CA ALA A 47 -14.81 4.08 15.88
C ALA A 47 -14.66 4.86 14.56
N LEU A 48 -13.59 4.59 13.80
CA LEU A 48 -13.41 5.18 12.47
C LEU A 48 -14.47 4.65 11.48
N GLN A 49 -14.74 3.36 11.52
CA GLN A 49 -15.75 2.74 10.66
C GLN A 49 -17.13 3.38 10.87
N ASN A 50 -17.55 3.56 12.13
CA ASN A 50 -18.81 4.23 12.44
C ASN A 50 -18.84 5.69 11.95
N SER A 51 -17.74 6.41 12.11
CA SER A 51 -17.61 7.80 11.61
C SER A 51 -17.75 7.87 10.09
N VAL A 52 -17.02 7.00 9.36
CA VAL A 52 -17.08 6.94 7.90
C VAL A 52 -18.47 6.48 7.42
N GLN A 53 -19.08 5.52 8.08
CA GLN A 53 -20.44 5.07 7.76
C GLN A 53 -21.48 6.19 7.97
N SER A 54 -21.34 6.98 9.01
CA SER A 54 -22.18 8.16 9.25
C SER A 54 -22.00 9.20 8.15
N LEU A 55 -20.76 9.50 7.74
CA LEU A 55 -20.49 10.41 6.63
C LEU A 55 -21.15 9.91 5.34
N THR A 56 -20.99 8.64 4.99
CA THR A 56 -21.49 8.10 3.72
C THR A 56 -23.03 8.07 3.65
N SER A 57 -23.71 7.93 4.79
CA SER A 57 -25.19 7.90 4.84
C SER A 57 -25.86 9.18 4.35
N GLY A 58 -25.15 10.31 4.41
CA GLY A 58 -25.62 11.61 3.90
C GLY A 58 -25.56 11.74 2.37
N TYR A 59 -24.89 10.83 1.67
CA TYR A 59 -24.63 10.92 0.23
C TYR A 59 -25.48 9.92 -0.59
N THR A 60 -26.77 10.16 -0.64
CA THR A 60 -27.69 9.29 -1.42
C THR A 60 -27.33 9.26 -2.91
N GLY A 61 -27.36 8.08 -3.51
CA GLY A 61 -27.01 7.83 -4.90
C GLY A 61 -25.50 7.64 -5.16
N LEU A 62 -24.66 7.75 -4.13
CA LEU A 62 -23.24 7.36 -4.18
C LEU A 62 -23.05 5.99 -3.52
N THR A 63 -22.16 5.17 -4.09
CA THR A 63 -21.79 3.87 -3.49
C THR A 63 -20.30 3.89 -3.18
N PRO A 64 -19.90 4.19 -1.93
CA PRO A 64 -18.50 4.19 -1.52
C PRO A 64 -18.00 2.77 -1.22
N GLY A 65 -16.72 2.54 -1.55
CA GLY A 65 -15.90 1.44 -1.05
C GLY A 65 -14.62 2.03 -0.46
N VAL A 66 -14.32 1.68 0.79
CA VAL A 66 -13.16 2.22 1.53
C VAL A 66 -12.42 1.08 2.21
N PHE A 67 -11.12 1.06 2.06
CA PHE A 67 -10.26 0.20 2.85
C PHE A 67 -9.06 1.02 3.36
N VAL A 68 -8.84 0.98 4.67
CA VAL A 68 -7.71 1.62 5.34
C VAL A 68 -6.95 0.55 6.10
N LEU A 69 -5.62 0.60 6.05
CA LEU A 69 -4.75 -0.33 6.77
C LEU A 69 -3.61 0.45 7.45
N ASP A 70 -3.55 0.41 8.76
CA ASP A 70 -2.38 0.81 9.53
C ASP A 70 -1.27 -0.25 9.35
N ILE A 71 -0.15 0.14 8.77
CA ILE A 71 0.94 -0.78 8.41
C ILE A 71 1.66 -1.35 9.64
N GLU A 72 1.70 -0.60 10.74
CA GLU A 72 2.41 -1.01 11.95
C GLU A 72 1.60 -2.02 12.76
N THR A 73 0.31 -1.76 12.92
CA THR A 73 -0.57 -2.54 13.81
C THR A 73 -1.39 -3.59 13.06
N GLY A 74 -1.58 -3.42 11.76
CA GLY A 74 -2.52 -4.19 10.96
C GLY A 74 -3.98 -3.82 11.19
N ASN A 75 -4.27 -2.82 12.03
CA ASN A 75 -5.64 -2.38 12.26
C ASN A 75 -6.23 -1.80 10.98
N TYR A 76 -7.50 -2.04 10.75
CA TYR A 76 -8.11 -1.72 9.48
C TYR A 76 -9.52 -1.13 9.59
N LEU A 77 -9.91 -0.40 8.54
CA LEU A 77 -11.31 -0.07 8.24
C LEU A 77 -11.69 -0.80 6.95
N ASP A 78 -12.83 -1.47 6.96
CA ASP A 78 -13.42 -2.11 5.77
C ASP A 78 -14.88 -1.67 5.62
N LEU A 79 -15.13 -0.79 4.65
CA LEU A 79 -16.47 -0.42 4.22
C LEU A 79 -16.63 -0.78 2.74
N ASN A 80 -17.32 -1.88 2.45
CA ASN A 80 -17.45 -2.41 1.08
C ASN A 80 -16.09 -2.64 0.39
N GLY A 81 -15.04 -2.93 1.16
CA GLY A 81 -13.67 -3.04 0.65
C GLY A 81 -13.49 -4.17 -0.37
N SER A 82 -14.28 -5.22 -0.29
CA SER A 82 -14.26 -6.34 -1.25
C SER A 82 -15.25 -6.18 -2.40
N SER A 83 -16.00 -5.09 -2.48
CA SER A 83 -16.90 -4.81 -3.60
C SER A 83 -16.14 -4.47 -4.86
N LEU A 84 -16.65 -4.94 -5.99
CA LEU A 84 -16.05 -4.72 -7.30
C LEU A 84 -16.36 -3.30 -7.81
N PHE A 85 -15.32 -2.59 -8.24
CA PHE A 85 -15.41 -1.27 -8.85
C PHE A 85 -14.70 -1.26 -10.20
N ALA A 86 -15.11 -0.37 -11.09
CA ALA A 86 -14.28 0.03 -12.22
C ALA A 86 -12.96 0.63 -11.67
N SER A 87 -11.82 0.17 -12.16
CA SER A 87 -10.53 0.60 -11.61
C SER A 87 -10.11 2.00 -12.05
N ALA A 88 -10.64 2.48 -13.18
CA ALA A 88 -10.14 3.68 -13.86
C ALA A 88 -8.60 3.68 -13.92
N SER A 89 -7.96 4.82 -13.72
CA SER A 89 -6.49 4.92 -13.75
C SER A 89 -5.77 4.34 -12.53
N MET A 90 -6.48 3.85 -11.52
CA MET A 90 -5.84 3.14 -10.40
C MET A 90 -5.21 1.81 -10.83
N ILE A 91 -5.66 1.22 -11.95
CA ILE A 91 -5.05 0.02 -12.57
C ILE A 91 -3.57 0.23 -12.94
N LYS A 92 -3.10 1.48 -13.05
CA LYS A 92 -1.70 1.81 -13.35
C LYS A 92 -0.74 1.45 -12.21
N VAL A 93 -1.25 1.30 -10.98
CA VAL A 93 -0.44 0.86 -9.84
C VAL A 93 0.06 -0.59 -10.02
N PRO A 94 -0.80 -1.60 -10.22
CA PRO A 94 -0.31 -2.96 -10.48
C PRO A 94 0.51 -3.07 -11.78
N ILE A 95 0.25 -2.24 -12.80
CA ILE A 95 1.10 -2.20 -13.99
C ILE A 95 2.51 -1.70 -13.64
N LEU A 96 2.64 -0.65 -12.82
CA LEU A 96 3.93 -0.14 -12.35
C LEU A 96 4.69 -1.19 -11.54
N ILE A 97 3.99 -1.93 -10.67
CA ILE A 97 4.59 -3.01 -9.88
C ILE A 97 5.12 -4.11 -10.82
N ALA A 98 4.35 -4.51 -11.83
CA ALA A 98 4.77 -5.50 -12.81
C ALA A 98 6.02 -5.05 -13.60
N LEU A 99 6.07 -3.77 -13.97
CA LEU A 99 7.24 -3.18 -14.63
C LEU A 99 8.47 -3.27 -13.74
N LEU A 100 8.36 -2.85 -12.48
CA LEU A 100 9.48 -2.81 -11.55
C LEU A 100 9.95 -4.22 -11.16
N GLN A 101 9.08 -5.22 -11.15
CA GLN A 101 9.49 -6.64 -11.04
C GLN A 101 10.36 -7.09 -12.22
N ASP A 102 10.02 -6.67 -13.45
CA ASP A 102 10.84 -7.01 -14.62
C ASP A 102 12.16 -6.22 -14.65
N VAL A 103 12.20 -5.02 -14.04
CA VAL A 103 13.45 -4.30 -13.80
C VAL A 103 14.32 -5.02 -12.77
N ASP A 104 13.77 -5.45 -11.64
CA ASP A 104 14.46 -6.24 -10.62
C ASP A 104 15.01 -7.56 -11.19
N ALA A 105 14.27 -8.14 -12.12
CA ALA A 105 14.67 -9.38 -12.80
C ALA A 105 15.71 -9.15 -13.91
N GLY A 106 16.10 -7.91 -14.20
CA GLY A 106 17.02 -7.57 -15.30
C GLY A 106 16.44 -7.76 -16.71
N LYS A 107 15.12 -7.98 -16.84
CA LYS A 107 14.42 -8.17 -18.14
C LYS A 107 14.14 -6.85 -18.83
N ILE A 108 14.03 -5.75 -18.07
CA ILE A 108 13.77 -4.40 -18.52
C ILE A 108 14.80 -3.48 -17.88
N ARG A 109 15.33 -2.54 -18.66
CA ARG A 109 16.18 -1.46 -18.14
C ARG A 109 15.38 -0.18 -18.11
N LEU A 110 15.58 0.64 -17.10
CA LEU A 110 14.87 1.93 -16.97
C LEU A 110 15.27 2.95 -18.03
N ASP A 111 16.50 2.85 -18.54
CA ASP A 111 17.03 3.67 -19.62
C ASP A 111 16.74 3.07 -21.03
N GLU A 112 16.07 1.92 -21.09
CA GLU A 112 15.60 1.34 -22.36
C GLU A 112 14.68 2.33 -23.07
N SER A 113 14.87 2.52 -24.37
CA SER A 113 14.07 3.44 -25.16
C SER A 113 12.87 2.73 -25.78
N LEU A 114 11.68 3.17 -25.47
CA LEU A 114 10.42 2.74 -26.09
C LEU A 114 10.06 3.70 -27.22
N THR A 115 9.58 3.14 -28.33
CA THR A 115 9.08 3.93 -29.47
C THR A 115 7.55 3.90 -29.47
N MET A 116 6.93 5.07 -29.40
CA MET A 116 5.47 5.23 -29.45
C MET A 116 4.94 4.80 -30.81
N LYS A 117 4.01 3.85 -30.84
CA LYS A 117 3.35 3.38 -32.06
C LYS A 117 1.94 3.95 -32.16
N GLN A 118 1.37 3.98 -33.35
CA GLN A 118 0.00 4.46 -33.55
C GLN A 118 -1.03 3.72 -32.67
N VAL A 119 -0.83 2.42 -32.43
CA VAL A 119 -1.73 1.59 -31.61
C VAL A 119 -1.66 1.94 -30.12
N ASP A 120 -0.60 2.60 -29.65
CA ASP A 120 -0.42 3.00 -28.26
C ASP A 120 -1.13 4.32 -27.97
N VAL A 121 -1.36 5.16 -29.01
CA VAL A 121 -1.92 6.49 -28.85
C VAL A 121 -3.34 6.42 -28.31
N ALA A 122 -3.54 7.08 -27.17
CA ALA A 122 -4.78 7.04 -26.42
C ALA A 122 -5.21 8.43 -25.96
N THR A 123 -6.47 8.76 -26.16
CA THR A 123 -7.05 10.03 -25.74
C THR A 123 -7.30 10.09 -24.23
N GLY A 124 -7.68 11.25 -23.74
CA GLY A 124 -7.99 11.50 -22.33
C GLY A 124 -6.82 12.07 -21.56
N SER A 125 -6.36 11.38 -20.50
CA SER A 125 -5.30 11.91 -19.64
C SER A 125 -3.91 11.78 -20.28
N GLY A 126 -3.05 12.74 -19.99
CA GLY A 126 -1.66 12.78 -20.41
C GLY A 126 -1.40 13.62 -21.66
N ASP A 127 -0.14 13.87 -21.93
CA ASP A 127 0.36 14.74 -23.01
C ASP A 127 0.96 13.99 -24.19
N MET A 128 1.27 12.69 -24.05
CA MET A 128 1.90 11.91 -25.12
C MET A 128 0.97 11.72 -26.32
N GLN A 129 -0.35 11.80 -26.14
CA GLN A 129 -1.33 11.76 -27.24
C GLN A 129 -1.15 12.87 -28.28
N TYR A 130 -0.44 13.96 -27.93
CA TYR A 130 -0.20 15.12 -28.81
C TYR A 130 1.18 15.07 -29.46
N GLN A 131 1.98 14.04 -29.17
CA GLN A 131 3.31 13.87 -29.74
C GLN A 131 3.26 13.08 -31.05
N GLU A 132 4.29 13.22 -31.86
CA GLU A 132 4.40 12.47 -33.14
C GLU A 132 4.58 10.97 -32.87
N VAL A 133 3.88 10.14 -33.63
CA VAL A 133 4.12 8.71 -33.70
C VAL A 133 5.56 8.44 -34.14
N GLY A 134 6.26 7.56 -33.40
CA GLY A 134 7.70 7.34 -33.59
C GLY A 134 8.56 8.07 -32.57
N SER A 135 7.98 8.97 -31.75
CA SER A 135 8.67 9.59 -30.64
C SER A 135 9.16 8.52 -29.63
N ARG A 136 10.30 8.81 -29.01
CA ARG A 136 11.00 7.85 -28.14
C ARG A 136 11.08 8.39 -26.71
N TYR A 137 10.81 7.51 -25.76
CA TYR A 137 10.85 7.80 -24.33
C TYR A 137 11.58 6.68 -23.60
N SER A 138 12.32 6.99 -22.55
CA SER A 138 12.85 5.94 -21.68
C SER A 138 11.72 5.22 -20.94
N VAL A 139 11.96 3.98 -20.50
CA VAL A 139 11.01 3.24 -19.65
C VAL A 139 10.69 4.04 -18.39
N LEU A 140 11.70 4.66 -17.77
CA LEU A 140 11.50 5.48 -16.56
C LEU A 140 10.59 6.68 -16.82
N GLU A 141 10.83 7.41 -17.90
CA GLU A 141 10.01 8.56 -18.28
C GLU A 141 8.57 8.14 -18.58
N THR A 142 8.40 7.04 -19.34
CA THR A 142 7.08 6.49 -19.66
C THR A 142 6.33 6.08 -18.37
N ALA A 143 7.00 5.41 -17.42
CA ALA A 143 6.42 5.02 -16.16
C ALA A 143 6.05 6.24 -15.27
N THR A 144 6.90 7.26 -15.29
CA THR A 144 6.64 8.50 -14.55
C THR A 144 5.41 9.22 -15.12
N LYS A 145 5.31 9.39 -16.45
CA LYS A 145 4.15 10.00 -17.11
C LYS A 145 2.86 9.19 -16.86
N MET A 146 2.95 7.86 -16.90
CA MET A 146 1.82 6.98 -16.59
C MET A 146 1.21 7.29 -15.21
N ILE A 147 2.01 7.59 -14.22
CA ILE A 147 1.55 7.82 -12.85
C ILE A 147 1.30 9.31 -12.60
N ALA A 148 2.29 10.19 -12.84
CA ALA A 148 2.26 11.59 -12.46
C ALA A 148 1.09 12.36 -13.11
N ILE A 149 0.98 12.29 -14.42
CA ILE A 149 -0.08 12.94 -15.19
C ILE A 149 -1.13 11.95 -15.72
N SER A 150 -1.07 10.71 -15.21
CA SER A 150 -2.01 9.65 -15.59
C SER A 150 -2.07 9.37 -17.11
N ASP A 151 -0.93 9.46 -17.84
CA ASP A 151 -0.88 9.36 -19.28
C ASP A 151 -1.35 7.97 -19.78
N ASN A 152 -2.36 7.96 -20.64
CA ASN A 152 -2.96 6.74 -21.18
C ASN A 152 -2.09 6.12 -22.28
N THR A 153 -1.43 6.95 -23.11
CA THR A 153 -0.51 6.49 -24.14
C THR A 153 0.71 5.82 -23.52
N ALA A 154 1.29 6.44 -22.48
CA ALA A 154 2.37 5.84 -21.70
C ALA A 154 1.95 4.48 -21.11
N THR A 155 0.71 4.40 -20.60
CA THR A 155 0.18 3.14 -20.04
C THR A 155 0.12 2.04 -21.10
N ASN A 156 -0.41 2.34 -22.28
CA ASN A 156 -0.53 1.36 -23.37
C ASN A 156 0.84 0.90 -23.87
N MET A 157 1.82 1.81 -23.98
CA MET A 157 3.21 1.46 -24.31
C MET A 157 3.80 0.48 -23.29
N LEU A 158 3.55 0.69 -22.00
CA LEU A 158 4.03 -0.21 -20.94
C LEU A 158 3.28 -1.54 -20.90
N ILE A 159 1.95 -1.56 -21.11
CA ILE A 159 1.19 -2.79 -21.29
C ILE A 159 1.78 -3.63 -22.44
N ALA A 160 2.05 -3.00 -23.57
CA ALA A 160 2.66 -3.68 -24.72
C ALA A 160 4.06 -4.21 -24.39
N ARG A 161 4.91 -3.42 -23.71
CA ARG A 161 6.27 -3.82 -23.30
C ARG A 161 6.27 -4.97 -22.30
N LEU A 162 5.25 -5.06 -21.46
CA LEU A 162 5.06 -6.12 -20.47
C LEU A 162 4.42 -7.40 -21.04
N GLY A 163 4.15 -7.43 -22.36
CA GLY A 163 3.62 -8.58 -23.05
C GLY A 163 2.09 -8.63 -23.16
N GLY A 164 1.41 -7.53 -22.86
CA GLY A 164 -0.04 -7.38 -23.06
C GLY A 164 -0.89 -7.74 -21.84
N ILE A 165 -2.17 -7.56 -22.01
CA ILE A 165 -3.21 -7.69 -20.97
C ILE A 165 -3.17 -9.07 -20.31
N GLU A 166 -3.08 -10.14 -21.10
CA GLU A 166 -3.16 -11.51 -20.58
C GLU A 166 -2.02 -11.83 -19.62
N LEU A 167 -0.77 -11.46 -19.96
CA LEU A 167 0.39 -11.68 -19.09
C LEU A 167 0.31 -10.84 -17.82
N LEU A 168 -0.22 -9.61 -17.89
CA LEU A 168 -0.46 -8.78 -16.73
C LEU A 168 -1.50 -9.40 -15.81
N ASN A 169 -2.63 -9.86 -16.34
CA ASN A 169 -3.66 -10.53 -15.56
C ASN A 169 -3.16 -11.82 -14.91
N GLN A 170 -2.28 -12.57 -15.59
CA GLN A 170 -1.63 -13.75 -14.98
C GLN A 170 -0.77 -13.35 -13.77
N ARG A 171 -0.01 -12.24 -13.85
CA ARG A 171 0.76 -11.72 -12.70
C ARG A 171 -0.15 -11.26 -11.56
N PHE A 172 -1.22 -10.54 -11.87
CA PHE A 172 -2.19 -10.10 -10.86
C PHE A 172 -2.75 -11.30 -10.09
N ARG A 173 -3.15 -12.37 -10.78
CA ARG A 173 -3.59 -13.63 -10.14
C ARG A 173 -2.49 -14.28 -9.30
N GLN A 174 -1.22 -14.28 -9.76
CA GLN A 174 -0.08 -14.79 -8.99
C GLN A 174 0.16 -14.00 -7.70
N TRP A 175 -0.19 -12.72 -7.67
CA TRP A 175 -0.16 -11.91 -6.44
C TRP A 175 -1.40 -12.11 -5.57
N GLY A 176 -2.34 -12.94 -5.96
CA GLY A 176 -3.59 -13.18 -5.23
C GLY A 176 -4.69 -12.16 -5.50
N LEU A 177 -4.53 -11.28 -6.50
CA LEU A 177 -5.58 -10.35 -6.90
C LEU A 177 -6.60 -11.09 -7.76
N THR A 178 -7.77 -11.38 -7.21
CA THR A 178 -8.81 -12.16 -7.86
C THR A 178 -9.85 -11.29 -8.58
N ASN A 179 -9.96 -10.03 -8.20
CA ASN A 179 -10.92 -9.05 -8.71
C ASN A 179 -10.26 -7.93 -9.53
N THR A 180 -8.93 -7.77 -9.41
CA THR A 180 -8.18 -6.79 -10.19
C THR A 180 -7.83 -7.37 -11.55
N ALA A 181 -8.37 -6.79 -12.61
CA ALA A 181 -8.15 -7.27 -13.97
C ALA A 181 -8.19 -6.15 -15.01
N LEU A 182 -7.33 -6.28 -16.02
CA LEU A 182 -7.40 -5.54 -17.27
C LEU A 182 -8.30 -6.28 -18.25
N GLN A 183 -9.28 -5.60 -18.82
CA GLN A 183 -10.11 -6.09 -19.92
C GLN A 183 -9.79 -5.33 -21.22
N ASN A 184 -9.41 -4.07 -21.09
CA ASN A 184 -9.10 -3.19 -22.20
C ASN A 184 -7.84 -2.37 -21.91
N ILE A 185 -7.15 -1.94 -22.98
CA ILE A 185 -6.16 -0.86 -22.89
C ILE A 185 -6.85 0.48 -22.60
N LEU A 186 -6.08 1.51 -22.26
CA LEU A 186 -6.63 2.84 -21.95
C LEU A 186 -6.90 3.67 -23.23
N PRO A 187 -7.94 4.54 -23.22
CA PRO A 187 -8.85 4.81 -22.11
C PRO A 187 -9.96 3.75 -21.98
N ASP A 188 -10.28 3.33 -20.77
CA ASP A 188 -11.41 2.45 -20.47
C ASP A 188 -12.57 3.26 -19.86
N LEU A 189 -13.25 4.04 -20.69
CA LEU A 189 -14.31 4.95 -20.26
C LEU A 189 -15.61 4.23 -19.85
N THR A 190 -15.77 2.98 -20.26
CA THR A 190 -16.91 2.13 -19.89
C THR A 190 -16.70 1.45 -18.53
N GLY A 191 -15.46 1.46 -18.01
CA GLY A 191 -15.14 0.92 -16.69
C GLY A 191 -15.12 -0.60 -16.63
N THR A 192 -14.55 -1.23 -17.65
CA THR A 192 -14.43 -2.69 -17.76
C THR A 192 -13.23 -3.24 -17.00
N ASN A 193 -12.16 -2.44 -16.86
CA ASN A 193 -11.03 -2.76 -15.97
C ASN A 193 -11.50 -2.65 -14.52
N THR A 194 -11.23 -3.66 -13.74
CA THR A 194 -11.83 -3.80 -12.39
C THR A 194 -10.77 -3.87 -11.30
N THR A 195 -11.20 -3.57 -10.08
CA THR A 195 -10.45 -3.79 -8.84
C THR A 195 -11.39 -3.72 -7.63
N THR A 196 -10.85 -3.94 -6.43
CA THR A 196 -11.52 -3.65 -5.15
C THR A 196 -10.66 -2.72 -4.29
N PRO A 197 -11.26 -1.91 -3.40
CA PRO A 197 -10.51 -1.08 -2.47
C PRO A 197 -9.50 -1.89 -1.64
N LYS A 198 -9.91 -3.06 -1.18
CA LYS A 198 -9.08 -3.95 -0.36
C LYS A 198 -7.88 -4.48 -1.14
N GLU A 199 -8.08 -5.01 -2.35
CA GLU A 199 -6.96 -5.52 -3.16
C GLU A 199 -5.92 -4.45 -3.46
N MET A 200 -6.34 -3.21 -3.77
CA MET A 200 -5.41 -2.11 -4.00
C MET A 200 -4.63 -1.73 -2.74
N ALA A 201 -5.29 -1.66 -1.58
CA ALA A 201 -4.62 -1.33 -0.34
C ALA A 201 -3.65 -2.44 0.09
N GLU A 202 -4.07 -3.70 0.04
CA GLU A 202 -3.23 -4.85 0.39
C GLU A 202 -2.03 -4.99 -0.55
N LEU A 203 -2.20 -4.71 -1.85
CA LEU A 203 -1.12 -4.71 -2.82
C LEU A 203 -0.02 -3.69 -2.45
N LEU A 204 -0.38 -2.45 -2.13
CA LEU A 204 0.56 -1.44 -1.68
C LEU A 204 1.17 -1.77 -0.32
N ALA A 205 0.40 -2.38 0.59
CA ALA A 205 0.89 -2.81 1.89
C ALA A 205 1.99 -3.87 1.74
N ARG A 206 1.78 -4.88 0.92
CA ARG A 206 2.77 -5.92 0.62
C ARG A 206 4.05 -5.31 0.05
N VAL A 207 3.93 -4.40 -0.91
CA VAL A 207 5.09 -3.69 -1.46
C VAL A 207 5.80 -2.88 -0.38
N SER A 208 5.06 -2.14 0.45
CA SER A 208 5.63 -1.34 1.55
C SER A 208 6.42 -2.20 2.54
N GLN A 209 5.98 -3.42 2.80
CA GLN A 209 6.63 -4.37 3.71
C GLN A 209 7.75 -5.20 3.07
N GLY A 210 8.09 -4.94 1.80
CA GLY A 210 9.19 -5.61 1.11
C GLY A 210 8.81 -6.91 0.40
N ASP A 211 7.51 -7.19 0.22
CA ASP A 211 7.03 -8.23 -0.68
C ASP A 211 6.90 -7.69 -2.12
N LEU A 212 6.97 -8.56 -3.10
CA LEU A 212 6.84 -8.31 -4.54
C LEU A 212 7.99 -7.55 -5.21
N LEU A 213 8.67 -6.64 -4.53
CA LEU A 213 9.73 -5.79 -5.08
C LEU A 213 10.97 -5.79 -4.18
N SER A 214 12.15 -5.62 -4.79
CA SER A 214 13.37 -5.28 -4.04
C SER A 214 13.20 -3.93 -3.34
N MET A 215 14.04 -3.66 -2.34
CA MET A 215 14.08 -2.34 -1.67
C MET A 215 14.23 -1.20 -2.68
N GLN A 216 15.15 -1.34 -3.65
CA GLN A 216 15.39 -0.31 -4.66
C GLN A 216 14.18 -0.07 -5.55
N ALA A 217 13.49 -1.13 -5.99
CA ALA A 217 12.29 -1.03 -6.82
C ALA A 217 11.10 -0.47 -6.04
N ARG A 218 10.94 -0.89 -4.77
CA ARG A 218 9.92 -0.34 -3.86
C ARG A 218 10.08 1.17 -3.66
N ASP A 219 11.30 1.62 -3.34
CA ASP A 219 11.58 3.03 -3.12
C ASP A 219 11.34 3.84 -4.40
N ARG A 220 11.64 3.27 -5.56
CA ARG A 220 11.35 3.88 -6.86
C ARG A 220 9.86 3.94 -7.16
N LEU A 221 9.10 2.89 -6.82
CA LEU A 221 7.63 2.89 -6.96
C LEU A 221 7.03 4.08 -6.21
N PHE A 222 7.36 4.22 -4.93
CA PHE A 222 6.82 5.32 -4.13
C PHE A 222 7.35 6.67 -4.57
N ALA A 223 8.62 6.78 -5.00
CA ALA A 223 9.15 8.01 -5.56
C ALA A 223 8.42 8.46 -6.85
N ILE A 224 7.97 7.52 -7.68
CA ILE A 224 7.14 7.82 -8.86
C ILE A 224 5.72 8.22 -8.43
N MET A 225 5.11 7.50 -7.46
CA MET A 225 3.77 7.80 -6.97
C MET A 225 3.67 9.13 -6.23
N LEU A 226 4.76 9.59 -5.58
CA LEU A 226 4.86 10.93 -4.96
C LEU A 226 4.77 12.07 -5.99
N GLN A 227 4.97 11.80 -7.28
CA GLN A 227 4.89 12.79 -8.35
C GLN A 227 3.49 12.95 -8.94
N THR A 228 2.47 12.28 -8.39
CA THR A 228 1.09 12.43 -8.87
C THR A 228 0.63 13.89 -8.74
N GLU A 229 0.29 14.51 -9.89
CA GLU A 229 -0.09 15.92 -9.95
C GLU A 229 -1.54 16.19 -9.55
N THR A 230 -2.41 15.18 -9.64
CA THR A 230 -3.83 15.32 -9.23
C THR A 230 -3.95 15.14 -7.72
N ASP A 231 -3.88 16.22 -6.98
CA ASP A 231 -3.88 16.29 -5.51
C ASP A 231 -5.24 16.60 -4.87
N THR A 232 -6.31 16.53 -5.64
CA THR A 232 -7.64 17.03 -5.27
C THR A 232 -8.51 16.07 -4.47
N LEU A 233 -8.04 14.84 -4.19
CA LEU A 233 -8.78 13.79 -3.49
C LEU A 233 -8.19 13.51 -2.10
N LEU A 234 -7.52 12.35 -1.90
CA LEU A 234 -6.93 12.01 -0.60
C LEU A 234 -5.98 13.07 -0.05
N PRO A 235 -5.12 13.74 -0.87
CA PRO A 235 -4.22 14.77 -0.36
C PRO A 235 -4.89 15.92 0.38
N THR A 236 -6.11 16.30 -0.02
CA THR A 236 -6.84 17.41 0.62
C THR A 236 -7.32 17.10 2.03
N GLY A 237 -7.36 15.83 2.43
CA GLY A 237 -7.82 15.41 3.76
C GLY A 237 -6.68 15.17 4.75
N ILE A 238 -5.43 15.11 4.31
CA ILE A 238 -4.29 14.92 5.19
C ILE A 238 -3.74 16.23 5.74
N GLY A 239 -3.17 16.19 6.96
CA GLY A 239 -2.67 17.39 7.63
C GLY A 239 -1.30 17.85 7.11
N GLU A 240 -0.92 19.06 7.53
CA GLU A 240 0.35 19.68 7.17
C GLU A 240 1.55 18.79 7.57
N GLY A 241 2.54 18.71 6.69
CA GLY A 241 3.76 17.90 6.87
C GLY A 241 3.58 16.40 6.60
N ALA A 242 2.36 15.93 6.33
CA ALA A 242 2.16 14.57 5.83
C ALA A 242 2.54 14.47 4.35
N THR A 243 3.01 13.30 3.94
CA THR A 243 3.28 12.98 2.54
C THR A 243 2.41 11.83 2.07
N ILE A 244 2.11 11.82 0.77
CA ILE A 244 1.29 10.76 0.18
C ILE A 244 1.84 10.35 -1.18
N ALA A 245 2.18 9.07 -1.31
CA ALA A 245 2.46 8.42 -2.59
C ALA A 245 1.17 7.78 -3.09
N HIS A 246 0.56 8.34 -4.15
CA HIS A 246 -0.81 7.94 -4.50
C HIS A 246 -1.07 7.85 -6.00
N LYS A 247 -2.24 7.33 -6.36
CA LYS A 247 -2.74 7.31 -7.72
C LYS A 247 -4.25 7.46 -7.76
N THR A 248 -4.70 8.50 -8.43
CA THR A 248 -6.12 8.79 -8.68
C THR A 248 -6.67 7.99 -9.86
N GLY A 249 -7.98 7.78 -9.86
CA GLY A 249 -8.74 7.28 -11.00
C GLY A 249 -10.07 8.01 -11.14
N ASP A 250 -10.40 8.46 -12.34
CA ASP A 250 -11.67 9.13 -12.63
C ASP A 250 -12.18 8.70 -14.00
N ILE A 251 -13.41 8.19 -14.00
CA ILE A 251 -14.28 8.01 -15.16
C ILE A 251 -15.67 8.53 -14.79
N GLY A 252 -16.52 8.79 -15.76
CA GLY A 252 -17.83 9.41 -15.47
C GLY A 252 -18.63 8.73 -14.36
N SER A 253 -18.59 7.40 -14.25
CA SER A 253 -19.35 6.58 -13.29
C SER A 253 -18.62 6.27 -11.97
N MET A 254 -17.32 6.52 -11.88
CA MET A 254 -16.50 6.21 -10.70
C MET A 254 -15.36 7.20 -10.55
N VAL A 255 -15.07 7.60 -9.32
CA VAL A 255 -13.86 8.34 -8.92
C VAL A 255 -13.25 7.66 -7.70
N GLY A 256 -11.90 7.63 -7.63
CA GLY A 256 -11.20 7.01 -6.51
C GLY A 256 -9.75 7.46 -6.41
N ASP A 257 -9.13 7.07 -5.30
CA ASP A 257 -7.72 7.33 -5.02
C ASP A 257 -7.18 6.21 -4.12
N VAL A 258 -5.94 5.81 -4.33
CA VAL A 258 -5.20 4.87 -3.49
C VAL A 258 -3.85 5.45 -3.16
N GLY A 259 -3.46 5.43 -1.89
CA GLY A 259 -2.18 5.99 -1.48
C GLY A 259 -1.61 5.39 -0.21
N LEU A 260 -0.29 5.50 -0.08
CA LEU A 260 0.46 5.29 1.15
C LEU A 260 0.76 6.66 1.74
N ILE A 261 0.33 6.85 2.99
CA ILE A 261 0.43 8.11 3.72
C ILE A 261 1.44 7.96 4.87
N ASP A 262 2.39 8.89 4.93
CA ASP A 262 3.30 9.08 6.06
C ASP A 262 2.94 10.35 6.81
N THR A 263 2.76 10.23 8.12
CA THR A 263 2.39 11.38 8.97
C THR A 263 3.61 11.94 9.69
N PRO A 264 3.62 13.24 10.06
CA PRO A 264 4.72 13.83 10.84
C PRO A 264 4.95 13.16 12.20
N GLN A 265 3.95 12.45 12.72
CA GLN A 265 4.03 11.69 13.97
C GLN A 265 4.65 10.31 13.80
N GLY A 266 5.13 9.98 12.58
CA GLY A 266 5.75 8.70 12.25
C GLY A 266 4.75 7.57 11.97
N LYS A 267 3.45 7.84 11.93
CA LYS A 267 2.44 6.84 11.53
C LYS A 267 2.43 6.66 10.02
N ARG A 268 2.32 5.41 9.59
CA ARG A 268 2.21 5.03 8.19
C ARG A 268 0.97 4.18 7.95
N TYR A 269 0.14 4.58 7.01
CA TYR A 269 -1.05 3.84 6.64
C TYR A 269 -1.33 3.88 5.14
N ILE A 270 -2.08 2.91 4.67
CA ILE A 270 -2.58 2.88 3.30
C ILE A 270 -4.09 3.10 3.33
N MET A 271 -4.55 3.87 2.36
CA MET A 271 -5.96 4.14 2.18
C MET A 271 -6.33 4.00 0.71
N THR A 272 -7.41 3.28 0.46
CA THR A 272 -8.09 3.24 -0.84
C THR A 272 -9.53 3.68 -0.65
N THR A 273 -9.94 4.67 -1.42
CA THR A 273 -11.33 5.13 -1.45
C THR A 273 -11.81 5.17 -2.89
N MET A 274 -12.89 4.49 -3.17
CA MET A 274 -13.54 4.43 -4.48
C MET A 274 -15.02 4.76 -4.31
N VAL A 275 -15.56 5.61 -5.18
CA VAL A 275 -16.97 5.99 -5.11
C VAL A 275 -17.62 5.86 -6.48
N GLN A 276 -18.53 4.88 -6.61
CA GLN A 276 -19.41 4.82 -7.76
C GLN A 276 -20.45 5.93 -7.66
N ARG A 277 -20.72 6.60 -8.78
CA ARG A 277 -21.53 7.82 -8.82
C ARG A 277 -22.37 7.94 -10.08
N PRO A 278 -23.49 8.68 -10.05
CA PRO A 278 -24.09 9.24 -11.26
C PRO A 278 -23.03 10.00 -12.06
N ARG A 279 -23.19 10.03 -13.39
CA ARG A 279 -22.14 10.56 -14.28
C ARG A 279 -21.62 11.93 -13.81
N ASN A 280 -20.33 11.99 -13.47
CA ASN A 280 -19.59 13.18 -13.05
C ASN A 280 -20.18 13.90 -11.81
N ASP A 281 -20.88 13.20 -10.94
CA ASP A 281 -21.38 13.81 -9.70
C ASP A 281 -20.22 14.28 -8.80
N PRO A 282 -20.07 15.60 -8.56
CA PRO A 282 -18.94 16.13 -7.81
C PRO A 282 -18.98 15.80 -6.32
N ARG A 283 -20.15 15.40 -5.79
CA ARG A 283 -20.31 15.01 -4.39
C ARG A 283 -19.43 13.80 -4.04
N ALA A 284 -19.11 12.95 -5.03
CA ALA A 284 -18.23 11.81 -4.82
C ALA A 284 -16.79 12.24 -4.46
N GLN A 285 -16.27 13.29 -5.10
CA GLN A 285 -14.95 13.84 -4.76
C GLN A 285 -14.95 14.44 -3.35
N GLU A 286 -16.01 15.18 -3.00
CA GLU A 286 -16.15 15.76 -1.67
C GLU A 286 -16.23 14.67 -0.58
N LEU A 287 -16.97 13.60 -0.84
CA LEU A 287 -17.04 12.44 0.06
C LEU A 287 -15.65 11.83 0.31
N ILE A 288 -14.83 11.65 -0.75
CA ILE A 288 -13.46 11.14 -0.62
C ILE A 288 -12.62 12.04 0.28
N ARG A 289 -12.70 13.37 0.11
CA ARG A 289 -11.97 14.34 0.94
C ARG A 289 -12.36 14.24 2.41
N GLN A 290 -13.65 14.15 2.70
CA GLN A 290 -14.15 14.02 4.07
C GLN A 290 -13.74 12.71 4.72
N ILE A 291 -13.77 11.59 3.98
CA ILE A 291 -13.31 10.29 4.47
C ILE A 291 -11.80 10.33 4.73
N SER A 292 -11.01 10.93 3.83
CA SER A 292 -9.57 11.11 4.02
C SER A 292 -9.27 11.90 5.28
N LYS A 293 -9.95 13.03 5.49
CA LYS A 293 -9.80 13.86 6.68
C LYS A 293 -10.15 13.11 7.97
N ALA A 294 -11.29 12.45 8.01
CA ALA A 294 -11.72 11.66 9.17
C ALA A 294 -10.72 10.54 9.50
N THR A 295 -10.17 9.90 8.48
CA THR A 295 -9.15 8.85 8.63
C THR A 295 -7.85 9.43 9.19
N TYR A 296 -7.35 10.52 8.62
CA TYR A 296 -6.13 11.18 9.09
C TYR A 296 -6.25 11.63 10.54
N GLU A 297 -7.34 12.32 10.88
CA GLU A 297 -7.62 12.78 12.25
C GLU A 297 -7.71 11.62 13.24
N PHE A 298 -8.27 10.47 12.83
CA PHE A 298 -8.35 9.29 13.68
C PHE A 298 -6.98 8.68 13.95
N ILE A 299 -6.18 8.48 12.90
CA ILE A 299 -4.87 7.81 12.99
C ILE A 299 -3.85 8.69 13.75
N THR A 300 -3.92 10.00 13.59
CA THR A 300 -2.99 10.95 14.22
C THR A 300 -3.37 11.37 15.64
N LYS A 301 -4.59 11.03 16.10
CA LYS A 301 -4.97 11.29 17.50
C LYS A 301 -4.01 10.58 18.45
N PRO A 302 -3.50 11.28 19.48
CA PRO A 302 -2.76 10.61 20.55
C PRO A 302 -3.63 9.48 21.14
N GLN A 303 -3.18 8.25 21.05
CA GLN A 303 -3.81 7.17 21.79
C GLN A 303 -3.48 7.42 23.26
N THR A 304 -4.43 7.93 24.04
CA THR A 304 -4.35 7.91 25.49
C THR A 304 -4.32 6.43 25.85
N GLN A 305 -3.14 5.91 26.19
CA GLN A 305 -3.04 4.60 26.81
C GLN A 305 -3.90 4.71 28.08
N ALA A 306 -5.05 4.03 28.08
CA ALA A 306 -5.71 3.69 29.32
C ALA A 306 -4.73 2.78 30.07
N ILE A 307 -3.93 3.39 30.94
CA ILE A 307 -3.28 2.65 32.00
C ILE A 307 -4.45 2.19 32.86
N GLU A 308 -4.94 0.97 32.59
CA GLU A 308 -5.69 0.24 33.59
C GLU A 308 -4.74 0.11 34.79
N SER A 309 -4.92 1.04 35.71
CA SER A 309 -4.39 0.86 37.07
C SER A 309 -5.07 -0.39 37.59
N GLU A 310 -4.38 -1.53 37.49
CA GLU A 310 -4.63 -2.65 38.37
C GLU A 310 -4.57 -2.08 39.81
N THR A 311 -5.73 -1.80 40.34
CA THR A 311 -5.89 -1.57 41.76
C THR A 311 -5.47 -2.87 42.42
N VAL A 312 -4.22 -2.92 42.87
CA VAL A 312 -3.75 -3.91 43.82
C VAL A 312 -4.62 -3.72 45.05
N GLN A 313 -5.60 -4.58 45.24
CA GLN A 313 -6.32 -4.69 46.51
C GLN A 313 -5.27 -5.03 47.55
N PRO A 314 -5.17 -4.25 48.67
CA PRO A 314 -4.30 -4.63 49.74
C PRO A 314 -4.84 -5.95 50.34
N ALA A 315 -3.95 -6.92 50.49
CA ALA A 315 -4.22 -8.17 51.14
C ALA A 315 -4.79 -7.89 52.55
N SER A 316 -6.01 -8.34 52.77
CA SER A 316 -6.60 -8.32 54.11
C SER A 316 -5.79 -9.26 55.00
N ASP A 317 -5.12 -8.70 56.00
CA ASP A 317 -4.50 -9.44 57.09
C ASP A 317 -5.60 -10.26 57.80
N SER A 318 -5.59 -11.57 57.61
CA SER A 318 -6.34 -12.49 58.44
C SER A 318 -5.62 -12.65 59.77
N GLU A 319 -6.12 -12.00 60.78
CA GLU A 319 -5.71 -12.21 62.17
C GLU A 319 -5.80 -13.72 62.51
N ALA A 320 -4.64 -14.24 62.90
CA ALA A 320 -4.52 -15.57 63.50
C ALA A 320 -5.14 -15.54 64.92
N GLN A 321 -6.28 -16.15 65.08
CA GLN A 321 -6.84 -16.46 66.39
C GLN A 321 -6.03 -17.60 67.03
N SER A 322 -5.27 -17.26 68.09
CA SER A 322 -4.55 -18.21 68.92
C SER A 322 -5.53 -18.99 69.78
N ASP A 323 -5.55 -20.31 69.61
CA ASP A 323 -6.13 -21.26 70.55
C ASP A 323 -5.43 -21.16 71.90
N ARG A 324 -6.18 -20.82 73.04
CA ARG A 324 -5.80 -21.10 74.36
C ARG A 324 -6.60 -22.32 74.89
N PRO A 325 -5.93 -23.27 75.51
CA PRO A 325 -6.61 -24.41 76.07
C PRO A 325 -7.36 -24.02 77.41
N ALA A 326 -8.54 -24.57 77.57
CA ALA A 326 -9.38 -24.41 78.71
C ALA A 326 -8.80 -25.20 79.98
N GLU A 327 -8.59 -24.53 81.04
CA GLU A 327 -8.38 -25.17 82.36
C GLU A 327 -9.69 -25.73 82.94
N PRO A 328 -9.65 -26.83 83.73
CA PRO A 328 -10.84 -27.42 84.28
C PRO A 328 -11.21 -26.77 85.56
N ASP A 329 -12.50 -26.43 85.67
CA ASP A 329 -13.10 -25.96 86.92
C ASP A 329 -13.38 -27.15 87.87
N ALA A 330 -12.83 -27.02 89.05
CA ALA A 330 -13.15 -27.90 90.22
C ALA A 330 -13.82 -27.06 91.31
N THR A 331 -14.97 -27.46 91.69
CA THR A 331 -15.53 -27.47 93.04
C THR A 331 -17.01 -27.10 93.16
N THR A 332 -17.73 -28.13 93.40
CA THR A 332 -18.56 -28.42 94.62
C THR A 332 -19.42 -27.26 95.22
N ARG A 333 -20.61 -27.34 95.18
CA ARG A 333 -21.73 -27.64 96.04
C ARG A 333 -23.05 -27.19 95.50
#